data_f299b5acda28f06f18e3b1022148e617
#
_entry.id   f299b5acda28f06f18e3b1022148e617
#
_cell.length_a   1.000
_cell.length_b   1.000
_cell.length_c   1.000
_cell.angle_alpha   90.00
_cell.angle_beta   90.00
_cell.angle_gamma   90.00
#
_symmetry.space_group_name_H-M   'P 1'
#
loop_
_entity.id
_entity.type
_entity.pdbx_description
1 polymer ?
#
loop_
_entity_poly.entity_id
_entity_poly.type
_entity_poly.pdbx_seq_one_letter_code
_entity_poly.pdbx_strand_id
1 'polypeptide(L)'
;YHIVLDVNSGSVHVVDPVVYDAVQLVSQRIPEMEAPAALPSEVEEEVRVCLKDRYSQEDIEEALEEIGQLIDAEQLLTKDIYRDFVVDFKKRKTVVKALCLHIAHDCNMACRYCFAEEGEYHGRRALMSYEVGKKALDFLIANSGNREHLEVDFFGGEPLMNWDVVKRLVKYGRSQEEARHKKFRFTLTTNGVLLNDEVMEFCNREMSNVVLSLDGRKDVNDK
;
A
#
# COMPACT_ATOMS: atom_id res chain seq x y z
N TYR A 1 -13.26 12.18 -16.10
CA TYR A 1 -12.71 11.02 -16.81
C TYR A 1 -13.50 9.80 -16.37
N HIS A 2 -13.79 8.91 -17.31
CA HIS A 2 -14.32 7.58 -17.03
C HIS A 2 -13.15 6.60 -17.04
N ILE A 3 -12.97 5.86 -15.95
CA ILE A 3 -11.83 4.95 -15.77
C ILE A 3 -12.37 3.55 -15.53
N VAL A 4 -11.88 2.60 -16.29
CA VAL A 4 -12.14 1.16 -16.13
C VAL A 4 -10.85 0.48 -15.71
N LEU A 5 -10.93 -0.30 -14.63
CA LEU A 5 -9.83 -1.12 -14.12
C LEU A 5 -10.21 -2.59 -14.24
N ASP A 6 -9.45 -3.35 -15.01
CA ASP A 6 -9.50 -4.81 -14.94
C ASP A 6 -8.55 -5.31 -13.85
N VAL A 7 -9.12 -5.82 -12.77
CA VAL A 7 -8.36 -6.19 -11.56
C VAL A 7 -7.47 -7.42 -11.73
N ASN A 8 -7.77 -8.28 -12.70
CA ASN A 8 -7.02 -9.51 -12.90
C ASN A 8 -5.81 -9.32 -13.81
N SER A 9 -5.93 -8.51 -14.87
CA SER A 9 -4.81 -8.12 -15.73
C SER A 9 -4.02 -6.94 -15.15
N GLY A 10 -4.66 -6.09 -14.32
CA GLY A 10 -4.10 -4.83 -13.83
C GLY A 10 -4.17 -3.70 -14.86
N SER A 11 -4.87 -3.91 -15.99
CA SER A 11 -5.02 -2.90 -17.05
C SER A 11 -5.94 -1.77 -16.60
N VAL A 12 -5.57 -0.54 -16.93
CA VAL A 12 -6.34 0.68 -16.63
C VAL A 12 -6.61 1.42 -17.93
N HIS A 13 -7.90 1.65 -18.21
CA HIS A 13 -8.36 2.31 -19.42
C HIS A 13 -9.06 3.63 -19.08
N VAL A 14 -8.75 4.67 -19.82
CA VAL A 14 -9.55 5.91 -19.85
C VAL A 14 -10.45 5.81 -21.07
N VAL A 15 -11.73 5.78 -20.86
CA VAL A 15 -12.73 5.49 -21.89
C VAL A 15 -13.75 6.59 -22.03
N ASP A 16 -14.45 6.61 -23.14
CA ASP A 16 -15.57 7.50 -23.36
C ASP A 16 -16.82 7.11 -22.55
N PRO A 17 -17.77 8.03 -22.33
CA PRO A 17 -18.98 7.75 -21.55
C PRO A 17 -19.79 6.55 -22.08
N VAL A 18 -19.88 6.35 -23.38
CA VAL A 18 -20.61 5.22 -23.99
C VAL A 18 -19.94 3.90 -23.69
N VAL A 19 -18.61 3.83 -23.80
CA VAL A 19 -17.81 2.62 -23.46
C VAL A 19 -17.96 2.31 -21.98
N TYR A 20 -17.89 3.33 -21.10
CA TYR A 20 -18.06 3.15 -19.67
C TYR A 20 -19.42 2.56 -19.30
N ASP A 21 -20.51 3.11 -19.86
CA ASP A 21 -21.87 2.61 -19.63
C ASP A 21 -22.06 1.20 -20.22
N ALA A 22 -21.48 0.93 -21.39
CA ALA A 22 -21.49 -0.40 -22.00
C ALA A 22 -20.76 -1.43 -21.12
N VAL A 23 -19.54 -1.12 -20.62
CA VAL A 23 -18.78 -2.00 -19.72
C VAL A 23 -19.55 -2.28 -18.43
N GLN A 24 -20.29 -1.31 -17.89
CA GLN A 24 -21.13 -1.53 -16.72
C GLN A 24 -22.24 -2.57 -16.98
N LEU A 25 -22.88 -2.52 -18.16
CA LEU A 25 -23.90 -3.50 -18.55
C LEU A 25 -23.28 -4.87 -18.77
N VAL A 26 -22.18 -4.94 -19.51
CA VAL A 26 -21.45 -6.18 -19.79
C VAL A 26 -21.01 -6.87 -18.51
N SER A 27 -20.41 -6.13 -17.56
CA SER A 27 -19.91 -6.69 -16.31
C SER A 27 -21.01 -7.26 -15.40
N GLN A 28 -22.25 -6.79 -15.53
CA GLN A 28 -23.40 -7.35 -14.80
C GLN A 28 -23.89 -8.68 -15.38
N ARG A 29 -23.59 -8.98 -16.64
CA ARG A 29 -24.07 -10.15 -17.36
C ARG A 29 -23.03 -11.26 -17.43
N ILE A 30 -21.76 -10.90 -17.47
CA ILE A 30 -20.66 -11.87 -17.48
C ILE A 30 -20.23 -12.10 -16.03
N PRO A 31 -20.43 -13.30 -15.48
CA PRO A 31 -19.98 -13.62 -14.13
C PRO A 31 -18.46 -13.42 -14.01
N GLU A 32 -18.00 -12.87 -12.90
CA GLU A 32 -16.55 -12.64 -12.60
C GLU A 32 -15.68 -13.91 -12.78
N MET A 33 -16.29 -15.08 -12.91
CA MET A 33 -15.59 -16.37 -13.02
C MET A 33 -15.36 -16.84 -14.45
N GLU A 34 -16.05 -16.24 -15.42
CA GLU A 34 -16.02 -16.66 -16.82
C GLU A 34 -15.41 -15.53 -17.65
N ALA A 35 -14.08 -15.60 -17.90
CA ALA A 35 -13.45 -14.72 -18.88
C ALA A 35 -13.94 -15.13 -20.28
N PRO A 36 -14.71 -14.31 -21.01
CA PRO A 36 -15.17 -14.66 -22.34
C PRO A 36 -14.01 -14.57 -23.32
N ALA A 37 -13.96 -15.49 -24.29
CA ALA A 37 -13.04 -15.39 -25.42
C ALA A 37 -13.45 -14.30 -26.42
N ALA A 38 -14.74 -13.92 -26.41
CA ALA A 38 -15.32 -12.81 -27.17
C ALA A 38 -16.60 -12.37 -26.48
N LEU A 39 -17.07 -11.16 -26.75
CA LEU A 39 -18.32 -10.66 -26.20
C LEU A 39 -19.50 -11.50 -26.75
N PRO A 40 -20.37 -12.10 -25.90
CA PRO A 40 -21.51 -12.87 -26.38
C PRO A 40 -22.51 -11.97 -27.12
N SER A 41 -23.01 -12.43 -28.27
CA SER A 41 -23.94 -11.65 -29.10
C SER A 41 -25.24 -11.27 -28.37
N GLU A 42 -25.67 -12.05 -27.38
CA GLU A 42 -26.83 -11.74 -26.53
C GLU A 42 -26.56 -10.52 -25.65
N VAL A 43 -25.33 -10.39 -25.14
CA VAL A 43 -24.90 -9.26 -24.32
C VAL A 43 -24.74 -8.00 -25.18
N GLU A 44 -24.18 -8.13 -26.38
CA GLU A 44 -24.10 -7.02 -27.34
C GLU A 44 -25.47 -6.45 -27.66
N GLU A 45 -26.46 -7.33 -27.97
CA GLU A 45 -27.83 -6.90 -28.28
C GLU A 45 -28.49 -6.19 -27.08
N GLU A 46 -28.25 -6.69 -25.88
CA GLU A 46 -28.73 -6.02 -24.67
C GLU A 46 -28.13 -4.62 -24.50
N VAL A 47 -26.83 -4.46 -24.73
CA VAL A 47 -26.15 -3.15 -24.71
C VAL A 47 -26.79 -2.20 -25.73
N ARG A 48 -27.02 -2.66 -26.97
CA ARG A 48 -27.71 -1.86 -28.01
C ARG A 48 -29.08 -1.39 -27.56
N VAL A 49 -29.87 -2.30 -27.01
CA VAL A 49 -31.24 -1.98 -26.54
C VAL A 49 -31.22 -1.00 -25.37
N CYS A 50 -30.32 -1.19 -24.41
CA CYS A 50 -30.26 -0.35 -23.20
C CYS A 50 -29.71 1.06 -23.46
N LEU A 51 -28.81 1.21 -24.44
CA LEU A 51 -28.11 2.48 -24.67
C LEU A 51 -28.68 3.31 -25.81
N LYS A 52 -29.57 2.76 -26.68
CA LYS A 52 -30.12 3.43 -27.87
C LYS A 52 -30.79 4.78 -27.63
N ASP A 53 -31.33 5.01 -26.42
CA ASP A 53 -32.02 6.25 -26.08
C ASP A 53 -31.06 7.33 -25.55
N ARG A 54 -29.79 6.97 -25.32
CA ARG A 54 -28.76 7.87 -24.75
C ARG A 54 -27.63 8.18 -25.73
N TYR A 55 -27.31 7.26 -26.62
CA TYR A 55 -26.18 7.35 -27.55
C TYR A 55 -26.63 7.01 -28.97
N SER A 56 -25.87 7.48 -29.97
CA SER A 56 -26.11 7.11 -31.36
C SER A 56 -25.81 5.63 -31.58
N GLN A 57 -26.40 5.05 -32.62
CA GLN A 57 -26.10 3.66 -32.98
C GLN A 57 -24.62 3.48 -33.35
N GLU A 58 -24.03 4.48 -34.03
CA GLU A 58 -22.61 4.48 -34.42
C GLU A 58 -21.70 4.45 -33.18
N ASP A 59 -21.95 5.31 -32.18
CA ASP A 59 -21.19 5.34 -30.93
C ASP A 59 -21.29 4.01 -30.16
N ILE A 60 -22.46 3.35 -30.18
CA ILE A 60 -22.66 2.08 -29.49
C ILE A 60 -21.89 0.95 -30.20
N GLU A 61 -21.88 0.92 -31.54
CA GLU A 61 -21.12 -0.10 -32.28
C GLU A 61 -19.61 0.10 -32.10
N GLU A 62 -19.11 1.34 -32.15
CA GLU A 62 -17.71 1.63 -31.86
C GLU A 62 -17.32 1.20 -30.44
N ALA A 63 -18.17 1.44 -29.45
CA ALA A 63 -17.93 1.02 -28.05
C ALA A 63 -17.89 -0.52 -27.92
N LEU A 64 -18.77 -1.24 -28.59
CA LEU A 64 -18.78 -2.72 -28.61
C LEU A 64 -17.52 -3.29 -29.29
N GLU A 65 -17.08 -2.65 -30.39
CA GLU A 65 -15.84 -3.03 -31.08
C GLU A 65 -14.61 -2.80 -30.17
N GLU A 66 -14.53 -1.65 -29.48
CA GLU A 66 -13.45 -1.34 -28.53
C GLU A 66 -13.43 -2.36 -27.37
N ILE A 67 -14.57 -2.68 -26.78
CA ILE A 67 -14.69 -3.72 -25.73
C ILE A 67 -14.20 -5.07 -26.25
N GLY A 68 -14.60 -5.45 -27.46
CA GLY A 68 -14.15 -6.69 -28.09
C GLY A 68 -12.62 -6.72 -28.26
N GLN A 69 -12.02 -5.63 -28.74
CA GLN A 69 -10.56 -5.52 -28.90
C GLN A 69 -9.83 -5.65 -27.56
N LEU A 70 -10.38 -5.07 -26.48
CA LEU A 70 -9.80 -5.16 -25.14
C LEU A 70 -9.91 -6.58 -24.55
N ILE A 71 -10.98 -7.30 -24.87
CA ILE A 71 -11.15 -8.72 -24.48
C ILE A 71 -10.12 -9.59 -25.22
N ASP A 72 -10.00 -9.43 -26.55
CA ASP A 72 -9.04 -10.16 -27.39
C ASP A 72 -7.58 -9.90 -26.95
N ALA A 73 -7.30 -8.70 -26.48
CA ALA A 73 -5.98 -8.31 -25.95
C ALA A 73 -5.72 -8.78 -24.50
N GLU A 74 -6.66 -9.50 -23.88
CA GLU A 74 -6.59 -9.91 -22.46
C GLU A 74 -6.41 -8.72 -21.50
N GLN A 75 -7.08 -7.59 -21.78
CA GLN A 75 -7.00 -6.37 -21.00
C GLN A 75 -8.33 -5.97 -20.34
N LEU A 76 -9.42 -6.69 -20.64
CA LEU A 76 -10.75 -6.49 -20.07
C LEU A 76 -11.45 -7.83 -19.86
N LEU A 77 -12.19 -7.97 -18.78
CA LEU A 77 -12.92 -9.18 -18.37
C LEU A 77 -12.01 -10.44 -18.30
N THR A 78 -10.79 -10.23 -17.82
CA THR A 78 -9.78 -11.27 -17.78
C THR A 78 -10.02 -12.29 -16.67
N LYS A 79 -9.53 -13.52 -16.87
CA LYS A 79 -9.65 -14.60 -15.90
C LYS A 79 -8.77 -14.37 -14.68
N ASP A 80 -9.30 -14.59 -13.49
CA ASP A 80 -8.49 -14.68 -12.26
C ASP A 80 -7.69 -15.99 -12.26
N ILE A 81 -6.45 -15.90 -12.73
CA ILE A 81 -5.52 -17.06 -12.77
C ILE A 81 -5.01 -17.47 -11.39
N TYR A 82 -5.20 -16.61 -10.37
CA TYR A 82 -4.76 -16.88 -9.00
C TYR A 82 -5.85 -17.50 -8.13
N ARG A 83 -7.10 -17.53 -8.58
CA ARG A 83 -8.25 -18.00 -7.81
C ARG A 83 -8.04 -19.39 -7.21
N ASP A 84 -7.51 -20.33 -8.00
CA ASP A 84 -7.28 -21.71 -7.58
C ASP A 84 -6.12 -21.82 -6.56
N PHE A 85 -5.29 -20.77 -6.46
CA PHE A 85 -4.19 -20.68 -5.53
C PHE A 85 -4.55 -19.89 -4.26
N VAL A 86 -5.76 -19.32 -4.19
CA VAL A 86 -6.22 -18.58 -3.00
C VAL A 86 -6.40 -19.54 -1.85
N VAL A 87 -5.48 -19.50 -0.91
CA VAL A 87 -5.59 -20.19 0.38
C VAL A 87 -6.40 -19.32 1.35
N ASP A 88 -7.17 -19.97 2.23
CA ASP A 88 -7.84 -19.29 3.32
C ASP A 88 -6.79 -18.59 4.21
N PHE A 89 -6.62 -17.30 4.00
CA PHE A 89 -5.65 -16.47 4.74
C PHE A 89 -5.87 -16.51 6.25
N LYS A 90 -7.09 -16.80 6.73
CA LYS A 90 -7.40 -16.93 8.15
C LYS A 90 -6.75 -18.19 8.77
N LYS A 91 -6.48 -19.21 7.97
CA LYS A 91 -5.84 -20.45 8.39
C LYS A 91 -4.33 -20.47 8.14
N ARG A 92 -3.79 -19.48 7.45
CA ARG A 92 -2.36 -19.44 7.17
C ARG A 92 -1.59 -19.09 8.44
N LYS A 93 -0.65 -19.94 8.84
CA LYS A 93 0.35 -19.58 9.85
C LYS A 93 1.25 -18.50 9.25
N THR A 94 0.98 -17.26 9.56
CA THR A 94 1.82 -16.13 9.13
C THR A 94 2.99 -15.99 10.08
N VAL A 95 4.20 -15.93 9.55
CA VAL A 95 5.37 -15.49 10.30
C VAL A 95 5.46 -13.96 10.22
N VAL A 96 5.78 -13.33 11.33
CA VAL A 96 5.95 -11.86 11.37
C VAL A 96 7.29 -11.52 10.71
N LYS A 97 7.25 -10.60 9.74
CA LYS A 97 8.44 -10.15 9.01
C LYS A 97 8.91 -8.77 9.50
N ALA A 98 7.96 -7.92 9.81
CA ALA A 98 8.21 -6.50 10.03
C ALA A 98 7.36 -5.96 11.17
N LEU A 99 7.86 -4.91 11.82
CA LEU A 99 7.11 -4.06 12.75
C LEU A 99 7.28 -2.60 12.35
N CYS A 100 6.17 -1.87 12.38
CA CYS A 100 6.18 -0.42 12.43
C CYS A 100 5.99 0.00 13.90
N LEU A 101 7.00 0.62 14.48
CA LEU A 101 6.99 1.09 15.86
C LEU A 101 6.68 2.58 15.91
N HIS A 102 5.50 2.93 16.38
CA HIS A 102 5.16 4.32 16.68
C HIS A 102 5.92 4.77 17.92
N ILE A 103 7.15 5.20 17.69
CA ILE A 103 8.11 5.51 18.75
C ILE A 103 7.76 6.80 19.50
N ALA A 104 7.02 7.70 18.83
CA ALA A 104 6.51 8.93 19.40
C ALA A 104 5.07 9.18 18.93
N HIS A 105 4.14 9.33 19.86
CA HIS A 105 2.83 9.95 19.66
C HIS A 105 2.93 11.43 20.03
N ASP A 106 3.86 12.12 19.38
CA ASP A 106 4.12 13.55 19.50
C ASP A 106 4.94 14.00 18.27
N CYS A 107 4.79 15.25 17.86
CA CYS A 107 5.50 15.82 16.74
C CYS A 107 5.90 17.27 17.03
N ASN A 108 7.04 17.68 16.51
CA ASN A 108 7.53 19.06 16.56
C ASN A 108 7.00 19.94 15.42
N MET A 109 6.09 19.41 14.59
CA MET A 109 5.39 20.10 13.51
C MET A 109 3.87 19.95 13.65
N ALA A 110 3.10 20.90 13.09
CA ALA A 110 1.64 20.91 13.06
C ALA A 110 1.14 20.97 11.61
N CYS A 111 1.45 19.95 10.80
CA CYS A 111 1.06 19.89 9.40
C CYS A 111 -0.46 19.80 9.25
N ARG A 112 -1.07 20.68 8.45
CA ARG A 112 -2.54 20.75 8.28
C ARG A 112 -3.16 19.47 7.69
N TYR A 113 -2.39 18.71 6.94
CA TYR A 113 -2.80 17.46 6.29
C TYR A 113 -2.38 16.21 7.08
N CYS A 114 -1.87 16.36 8.31
CA CYS A 114 -1.38 15.26 9.11
C CYS A 114 -2.50 14.26 9.43
N PHE A 115 -2.41 13.05 8.90
CA PHE A 115 -3.38 11.98 9.19
C PHE A 115 -3.33 11.51 10.65
N ALA A 116 -2.25 11.84 11.35
CA ALA A 116 -1.99 11.43 12.74
C ALA A 116 -2.32 12.55 13.77
N GLU A 117 -3.03 13.63 13.35
CA GLU A 117 -3.39 14.75 14.25
C GLU A 117 -2.19 15.24 15.06
N GLU A 118 -1.22 15.84 14.39
CA GLU A 118 0.04 16.30 15.01
C GLU A 118 0.82 15.18 15.72
N GLY A 119 0.59 13.94 15.31
CA GLY A 119 1.27 12.77 15.87
C GLY A 119 0.54 12.07 17.02
N GLU A 120 -0.60 12.59 17.47
CA GLU A 120 -1.34 12.05 18.62
C GLU A 120 -2.16 10.78 18.28
N TYR A 121 -2.47 10.53 17.00
CA TYR A 121 -3.23 9.37 16.54
C TYR A 121 -4.58 9.20 17.28
N HIS A 122 -5.35 10.27 17.42
CA HIS A 122 -6.63 10.31 18.17
C HIS A 122 -6.50 9.91 19.66
N GLY A 123 -5.32 10.03 20.20
CA GLY A 123 -5.01 9.63 21.56
C GLY A 123 -4.46 10.75 22.41
N ARG A 124 -3.34 10.49 23.04
CA ARG A 124 -2.61 11.46 23.85
C ARG A 124 -1.15 11.52 23.43
N ARG A 125 -0.52 12.67 23.62
CA ARG A 125 0.93 12.82 23.46
C ARG A 125 1.67 11.87 24.41
N ALA A 126 2.53 11.04 23.84
CA ALA A 126 3.30 10.08 24.59
C ALA A 126 4.53 9.62 23.78
N LEU A 127 5.58 9.26 24.49
CA LEU A 127 6.77 8.65 23.92
C LEU A 127 6.82 7.19 24.35
N MET A 128 7.19 6.29 23.42
CA MET A 128 7.35 4.87 23.73
C MET A 128 8.48 4.65 24.72
N SER A 129 8.23 3.87 25.76
CA SER A 129 9.31 3.49 26.65
C SER A 129 10.22 2.42 26.01
N TYR A 130 11.48 2.37 26.43
CA TYR A 130 12.41 1.35 25.97
C TYR A 130 11.88 -0.08 26.21
N GLU A 131 11.24 -0.31 27.35
CA GLU A 131 10.69 -1.62 27.75
C GLU A 131 9.60 -2.08 26.80
N VAL A 132 8.74 -1.19 26.32
CA VAL A 132 7.71 -1.49 25.33
C VAL A 132 8.35 -1.83 23.99
N GLY A 133 9.27 -1.00 23.50
CA GLY A 133 9.97 -1.24 22.24
C GLY A 133 10.80 -2.54 22.29
N LYS A 134 11.47 -2.83 23.42
CA LYS A 134 12.20 -4.08 23.60
C LYS A 134 11.26 -5.28 23.52
N LYS A 135 10.10 -5.25 24.19
CA LYS A 135 9.10 -6.33 24.09
C LYS A 135 8.58 -6.51 22.67
N ALA A 136 8.44 -5.43 21.90
CA ALA A 136 8.05 -5.52 20.51
C ALA A 136 9.12 -6.23 19.65
N LEU A 137 10.40 -5.92 19.85
CA LEU A 137 11.50 -6.66 19.19
C LEU A 137 11.55 -8.14 19.61
N ASP A 138 11.36 -8.43 20.88
CA ASP A 138 11.28 -9.83 21.39
C ASP A 138 10.10 -10.58 20.73
N PHE A 139 8.95 -9.92 20.59
CA PHE A 139 7.79 -10.48 19.89
C PHE A 139 8.11 -10.75 18.41
N LEU A 140 8.75 -9.81 17.71
CA LEU A 140 9.14 -9.98 16.30
C LEU A 140 10.06 -11.20 16.14
N ILE A 141 11.10 -11.32 16.99
CA ILE A 141 12.02 -12.44 16.97
C ILE A 141 11.26 -13.76 17.21
N ALA A 142 10.42 -13.83 18.25
CA ALA A 142 9.71 -15.04 18.62
C ALA A 142 8.70 -15.53 17.56
N ASN A 143 8.12 -14.60 16.80
CA ASN A 143 7.08 -14.89 15.81
C ASN A 143 7.56 -14.88 14.36
N SER A 144 8.85 -14.75 14.11
CA SER A 144 9.43 -14.69 12.76
C SER A 144 9.78 -16.07 12.17
N GLY A 145 9.63 -17.16 12.94
CA GLY A 145 9.98 -18.51 12.49
C GLY A 145 11.42 -18.59 11.97
N ASN A 146 11.61 -19.23 10.83
CA ASN A 146 12.93 -19.39 10.20
C ASN A 146 13.38 -18.18 9.36
N ARG A 147 12.63 -17.07 9.38
CA ARG A 147 12.99 -15.87 8.64
C ARG A 147 14.21 -15.20 9.25
N GLU A 148 15.29 -15.07 8.47
CA GLU A 148 16.54 -14.45 8.91
C GLU A 148 16.41 -12.92 8.95
N HIS A 149 15.88 -12.31 7.88
CA HIS A 149 15.79 -10.86 7.74
C HIS A 149 14.49 -10.32 8.34
N LEU A 150 14.62 -9.43 9.32
CA LEU A 150 13.54 -8.76 10.02
C LEU A 150 13.60 -7.26 9.78
N GLU A 151 12.45 -6.63 9.63
CA GLU A 151 12.35 -5.21 9.34
C GLU A 151 11.69 -4.49 10.52
N VAL A 152 12.27 -3.35 10.92
CA VAL A 152 11.72 -2.49 11.95
C VAL A 152 11.75 -1.06 11.46
N ASP A 153 10.58 -0.47 11.36
CA ASP A 153 10.41 0.94 10.98
C ASP A 153 10.09 1.77 12.23
N PHE A 154 10.95 2.73 12.51
CA PHE A 154 10.71 3.74 13.53
C PHE A 154 9.89 4.86 12.92
N PHE A 155 8.66 4.96 13.36
CA PHE A 155 7.62 5.82 12.83
C PHE A 155 6.90 6.57 13.95
N GLY A 156 5.81 7.28 13.61
CA GLY A 156 4.94 7.96 14.56
C GLY A 156 4.70 9.42 14.18
N GLY A 157 4.65 10.30 15.14
CA GLY A 157 4.65 11.73 14.91
C GLY A 157 6.02 12.18 14.39
N GLU A 158 7.00 12.37 15.30
CA GLU A 158 8.41 12.57 14.93
C GLU A 158 9.31 11.64 15.75
N PRO A 159 9.87 10.59 15.16
CA PRO A 159 10.69 9.62 15.88
C PRO A 159 11.95 10.21 16.54
N LEU A 160 12.53 11.26 15.98
CA LEU A 160 13.71 11.91 16.56
C LEU A 160 13.41 12.61 17.90
N MET A 161 12.16 12.84 18.26
CA MET A 161 11.78 13.30 19.60
C MET A 161 12.04 12.22 20.68
N ASN A 162 12.15 10.96 20.26
CA ASN A 162 12.45 9.83 21.16
C ASN A 162 13.76 9.13 20.77
N TRP A 163 14.73 9.91 20.32
CA TRP A 163 15.96 9.42 19.72
C TRP A 163 16.78 8.48 20.60
N ASP A 164 16.84 8.74 21.90
CA ASP A 164 17.57 7.88 22.83
C ASP A 164 17.00 6.47 22.92
N VAL A 165 15.68 6.35 22.84
CA VAL A 165 15.01 5.04 22.81
C VAL A 165 15.28 4.35 21.47
N VAL A 166 15.24 5.05 20.35
CA VAL A 166 15.61 4.51 19.02
C VAL A 166 17.03 3.92 19.05
N LYS A 167 18.02 4.69 19.50
CA LYS A 167 19.43 4.23 19.62
C LYS A 167 19.55 2.95 20.48
N ARG A 168 18.86 2.92 21.62
CA ARG A 168 18.87 1.78 22.53
C ARG A 168 18.21 0.54 21.92
N LEU A 169 17.10 0.69 21.19
CA LEU A 169 16.42 -0.40 20.52
C LEU A 169 17.25 -0.97 19.37
N VAL A 170 17.89 -0.12 18.57
CA VAL A 170 18.83 -0.56 17.52
C VAL A 170 19.97 -1.38 18.15
N LYS A 171 20.61 -0.86 19.18
CA LYS A 171 21.67 -1.58 19.91
C LYS A 171 21.18 -2.93 20.45
N TYR A 172 19.98 -2.96 21.03
CA TYR A 172 19.37 -4.19 21.49
C TYR A 172 19.14 -5.18 20.34
N GLY A 173 18.51 -4.75 19.24
CA GLY A 173 18.29 -5.61 18.08
C GLY A 173 19.60 -6.21 17.56
N ARG A 174 20.64 -5.39 17.36
CA ARG A 174 21.98 -5.85 16.94
C ARG A 174 22.55 -6.92 17.90
N SER A 175 22.37 -6.75 19.19
CA SER A 175 22.86 -7.74 20.20
C SER A 175 22.14 -9.09 20.13
N GLN A 176 20.98 -9.18 19.51
CA GLN A 176 20.21 -10.43 19.36
C GLN A 176 20.51 -11.16 18.03
N GLU A 177 21.15 -10.50 17.07
CA GLU A 177 21.30 -11.03 15.72
C GLU A 177 22.03 -12.38 15.67
N GLU A 178 23.19 -12.48 16.28
CA GLU A 178 23.99 -13.70 16.27
C GLU A 178 23.30 -14.84 17.02
N ALA A 179 22.87 -14.61 18.26
CA ALA A 179 22.28 -15.63 19.12
C ALA A 179 20.92 -16.16 18.61
N ARG A 180 20.22 -15.37 17.80
CA ARG A 180 18.90 -15.71 17.25
C ARG A 180 18.91 -16.05 15.76
N HIS A 181 20.07 -15.97 15.11
CA HIS A 181 20.21 -16.13 13.66
C HIS A 181 19.28 -15.18 12.88
N LYS A 182 19.26 -13.91 13.29
CA LYS A 182 18.45 -12.84 12.71
C LYS A 182 19.35 -11.70 12.20
N LYS A 183 18.83 -10.94 11.24
CA LYS A 183 19.45 -9.70 10.73
C LYS A 183 18.38 -8.62 10.67
N PHE A 184 18.55 -7.55 11.42
CA PHE A 184 17.62 -6.45 11.43
C PHE A 184 17.94 -5.42 10.34
N ARG A 185 16.90 -5.00 9.65
CA ARG A 185 16.89 -3.85 8.77
C ARG A 185 16.08 -2.76 9.45
N PHE A 186 16.75 -1.73 9.94
CA PHE A 186 16.10 -0.61 10.58
C PHE A 186 15.83 0.50 9.56
N THR A 187 14.62 1.05 9.60
CA THR A 187 14.21 2.23 8.84
C THR A 187 13.82 3.34 9.81
N LEU A 188 14.12 4.58 9.47
CA LEU A 188 13.70 5.77 10.19
C LEU A 188 12.91 6.65 9.22
N THR A 189 11.69 7.04 9.61
CA THR A 189 10.88 8.02 8.88
C THR A 189 10.80 9.31 9.69
N THR A 190 11.31 10.41 9.17
CA THR A 190 11.42 11.68 9.91
C THR A 190 11.05 12.89 9.04
N ASN A 191 10.54 13.96 9.66
CA ASN A 191 10.34 15.25 9.01
C ASN A 191 11.65 16.04 8.80
N GLY A 192 12.76 15.54 9.32
CA GLY A 192 14.10 16.08 9.13
C GLY A 192 14.47 17.30 9.98
N VAL A 193 13.55 17.93 10.70
CA VAL A 193 13.80 19.16 11.48
C VAL A 193 14.83 18.95 12.59
N LEU A 194 14.86 17.76 13.19
CA LEU A 194 15.77 17.41 14.28
C LEU A 194 17.05 16.70 13.82
N LEU A 195 17.30 16.62 12.50
CA LEU A 195 18.53 16.04 11.97
C LEU A 195 19.74 16.94 12.35
N ASN A 196 20.78 16.27 12.80
CA ASN A 196 22.10 16.87 13.10
C ASN A 196 23.18 15.84 12.75
N ASP A 197 24.45 16.23 12.88
CA ASP A 197 25.59 15.40 12.52
C ASP A 197 25.60 14.06 13.28
N GLU A 198 25.28 14.04 14.59
CA GLU A 198 25.19 12.81 15.40
C GLU A 198 24.15 11.85 14.84
N VAL A 199 22.95 12.36 14.55
CA VAL A 199 21.84 11.57 13.99
C VAL A 199 22.22 11.02 12.63
N MET A 200 22.79 11.85 11.75
CA MET A 200 23.18 11.44 10.40
C MET A 200 24.30 10.38 10.44
N GLU A 201 25.32 10.52 11.28
CA GLU A 201 26.38 9.52 11.45
C GLU A 201 25.81 8.20 11.98
N PHE A 202 24.90 8.24 12.95
CA PHE A 202 24.25 7.03 13.46
C PHE A 202 23.39 6.37 12.38
N CYS A 203 22.60 7.13 11.64
CA CYS A 203 21.77 6.61 10.57
C CYS A 203 22.62 5.97 9.47
N ASN A 204 23.69 6.58 9.05
CA ASN A 204 24.60 6.04 8.04
C ASN A 204 25.26 4.71 8.47
N ARG A 205 25.45 4.50 9.75
CA ARG A 205 26.06 3.29 10.28
C ARG A 205 25.04 2.16 10.55
N GLU A 206 23.89 2.50 11.08
CA GLU A 206 22.96 1.53 11.66
C GLU A 206 21.65 1.34 10.86
N MET A 207 21.17 2.36 10.13
CA MET A 207 19.92 2.28 9.40
C MET A 207 20.14 1.70 8.01
N SER A 208 19.21 0.85 7.58
CA SER A 208 19.17 0.33 6.21
C SER A 208 18.50 1.31 5.26
N ASN A 209 17.64 2.18 5.80
CA ASN A 209 16.93 3.19 5.06
C ASN A 209 16.56 4.37 5.96
N VAL A 210 16.54 5.57 5.40
CA VAL A 210 15.99 6.78 6.03
C VAL A 210 15.03 7.43 5.05
N VAL A 211 13.81 7.64 5.49
CA VAL A 211 12.75 8.31 4.73
C VAL A 211 12.63 9.73 5.26
N LEU A 212 12.81 10.70 4.38
CA LEU A 212 12.56 12.12 4.68
C LEU A 212 11.18 12.50 4.16
N SER A 213 10.29 12.96 5.05
CA SER A 213 8.99 13.47 4.69
C SER A 213 9.14 14.86 4.08
N LEU A 214 9.07 14.94 2.76
CA LEU A 214 9.20 16.17 2.00
C LEU A 214 8.14 16.19 0.89
N ASP A 215 7.21 17.14 0.95
CA ASP A 215 6.04 17.20 0.07
C ASP A 215 6.32 17.86 -1.28
N GLY A 216 7.56 18.06 -1.63
CA GLY A 216 7.97 18.61 -2.91
C GLY A 216 8.85 19.86 -2.78
N ARG A 217 8.72 20.77 -3.73
CA ARG A 217 9.51 22.01 -3.73
C ARG A 217 9.07 22.96 -2.58
N LYS A 218 9.91 23.92 -2.27
CA LYS A 218 9.76 24.81 -1.12
C LYS A 218 8.38 25.47 -1.01
N ASP A 219 7.85 25.99 -2.12
CA ASP A 219 6.54 26.67 -2.18
C ASP A 219 5.33 25.75 -1.93
N VAL A 220 5.52 24.44 -1.99
CA VAL A 220 4.53 23.42 -1.66
C VAL A 220 4.73 22.93 -0.23
N ASN A 221 5.98 22.62 0.14
CA ASN A 221 6.31 22.06 1.44
C ASN A 221 6.13 23.05 2.61
N ASP A 222 6.35 24.36 2.38
CA ASP A 222 6.31 25.39 3.41
C ASP A 222 4.89 25.98 3.64
N LYS A 223 3.82 25.36 3.09
CA LYS A 223 2.41 25.75 3.28
C LYS A 223 1.77 25.05 4.46
#